data_4a65275258152862628052e1b0fc42a0
#
_entry.id   4a65275258152862628052e1b0fc42a0
#
_cell.length_a   1.000
_cell.length_b   1.000
_cell.length_c   1.000
_cell.angle_alpha   90.00
_cell.angle_beta   90.00
_cell.angle_gamma   90.00
#
_symmetry.space_group_name_H-M   'P 1'
#
loop_
_entity.id
_entity.type
_entity.pdbx_description
1 polymer ?
#
loop_
_entity_poly.entity_id
_entity_poly.type
_entity_poly.pdbx_seq_one_letter_code
_entity_poly.pdbx_strand_id
1 'polypeptide(L)'
;MVNVRPAGPDSWPDVATVMGERGDPSRCFCQYFRLRGKAWSGSSPADNREGLHAQVRDGELPPGVVAYDGDAPVGWCAVGPRTSYPRVVASPNWRTDHLDGWVITCFVVPVGHRRKGVAGELVRGALDLARSYGAPSVEACAVDTTTAGRIPSADLYRGPLSVYLAAGFTEVSRTSPQWVLVRRPAG
;
A
#
# COMPACT_ATOMS: atom_id res chain seq x y z
N MET A 1 -17.32 -13.09 1.74
CA MET A 1 -16.85 -12.07 2.71
C MET A 1 -15.34 -11.99 2.54
N VAL A 2 -14.81 -10.82 2.26
CA VAL A 2 -13.36 -10.64 2.04
C VAL A 2 -12.64 -10.76 3.39
N ASN A 3 -11.64 -11.65 3.46
CA ASN A 3 -10.75 -11.82 4.60
C ASN A 3 -9.39 -11.22 4.25
N VAL A 4 -8.67 -10.65 5.23
CA VAL A 4 -7.34 -10.05 5.00
C VAL A 4 -6.33 -10.70 5.95
N ARG A 5 -5.17 -11.07 5.42
CA ARG A 5 -4.09 -11.71 6.17
C ARG A 5 -2.76 -11.02 5.91
N PRO A 6 -1.86 -10.93 6.92
CA PRO A 6 -0.48 -10.51 6.69
C PRO A 6 0.21 -11.40 5.65
N ALA A 7 1.05 -10.79 4.83
CA ALA A 7 1.85 -11.54 3.87
C ALA A 7 3.03 -12.22 4.58
N GLY A 8 3.08 -13.53 4.54
CA GLY A 8 4.16 -14.36 5.06
C GLY A 8 4.70 -15.32 4.00
N PRO A 9 5.69 -16.17 4.34
CA PRO A 9 6.38 -17.03 3.38
C PRO A 9 5.44 -17.85 2.48
N ASP A 10 4.37 -18.41 3.04
CA ASP A 10 3.42 -19.25 2.31
C ASP A 10 2.50 -18.47 1.38
N SER A 11 2.40 -17.14 1.55
CA SER A 11 1.50 -16.30 0.74
C SER A 11 2.13 -15.76 -0.55
N TRP A 12 3.38 -16.07 -0.84
CA TRP A 12 4.05 -15.56 -2.04
C TRP A 12 3.32 -15.88 -3.35
N PRO A 13 2.82 -17.11 -3.59
CA PRO A 13 2.05 -17.40 -4.80
C PRO A 13 0.83 -16.49 -4.98
N ASP A 14 0.15 -16.18 -3.88
CA ASP A 14 -1.04 -15.31 -3.85
C ASP A 14 -0.68 -13.85 -4.14
N VAL A 15 0.42 -13.36 -3.51
CA VAL A 15 0.97 -12.03 -3.80
C VAL A 15 1.32 -11.90 -5.28
N ALA A 16 2.03 -12.89 -5.84
CA ALA A 16 2.40 -12.89 -7.25
C ALA A 16 1.17 -12.92 -8.17
N THR A 17 0.14 -13.68 -7.81
CA THR A 17 -1.14 -13.73 -8.52
C THR A 17 -1.83 -12.38 -8.55
N VAL A 18 -1.88 -11.66 -7.41
CA VAL A 18 -2.48 -10.32 -7.34
C VAL A 18 -1.69 -9.30 -8.17
N MET A 19 -0.35 -9.37 -8.16
CA MET A 19 0.50 -8.50 -8.99
C MET A 19 0.27 -8.73 -10.48
N GLY A 20 -0.07 -9.95 -10.87
CA GLY A 20 -0.36 -10.34 -12.23
C GLY A 20 0.87 -10.32 -13.15
N GLU A 21 0.62 -10.45 -14.45
CA GLU A 21 1.68 -10.52 -15.47
C GLU A 21 1.81 -9.25 -16.32
N ARG A 22 0.87 -8.31 -16.16
CA ARG A 22 0.77 -7.11 -17.01
C ARG A 22 0.50 -5.86 -16.18
N GLY A 23 0.92 -4.73 -16.72
CA GLY A 23 0.71 -3.41 -16.11
C GLY A 23 1.76 -3.06 -15.05
N ASP A 24 1.57 -1.93 -14.38
CA ASP A 24 2.54 -1.40 -13.43
C ASP A 24 2.79 -2.32 -12.22
N PRO A 25 1.78 -3.01 -11.64
CA PRO A 25 2.04 -3.89 -10.50
C PRO A 25 3.04 -5.00 -10.80
N SER A 26 2.96 -5.64 -12.00
CA SER A 26 3.90 -6.69 -12.42
C SER A 26 5.31 -6.18 -12.75
N ARG A 27 5.50 -4.88 -12.83
CA ARG A 27 6.81 -4.25 -13.11
C ARG A 27 7.46 -3.69 -11.88
N CYS A 28 6.68 -3.07 -10.98
CA CYS A 28 7.23 -2.39 -9.80
C CYS A 28 7.23 -3.26 -8.53
N PHE A 29 6.34 -4.26 -8.41
CA PHE A 29 6.19 -5.10 -7.22
C PHE A 29 6.30 -4.29 -5.91
N CYS A 30 5.67 -3.11 -5.87
CA CYS A 30 5.69 -2.15 -4.77
C CYS A 30 7.09 -1.67 -4.31
N GLN A 31 8.15 -1.89 -5.12
CA GLN A 31 9.51 -1.44 -4.80
C GLN A 31 9.71 0.06 -5.05
N TYR A 32 8.79 0.73 -5.78
CA TYR A 32 8.88 2.15 -6.08
C TYR A 32 9.14 3.03 -4.84
N PHE A 33 8.47 2.77 -3.74
CA PHE A 33 8.66 3.56 -2.51
C PHE A 33 9.84 3.09 -1.66
N ARG A 34 10.32 1.86 -1.86
CA ARG A 34 11.45 1.26 -1.14
C ARG A 34 12.79 1.59 -1.78
N LEU A 35 12.82 1.89 -3.08
CA LEU A 35 14.03 2.20 -3.84
C LEU A 35 14.07 3.67 -4.25
N ARG A 36 15.28 4.27 -4.28
CA ARG A 36 15.51 5.66 -4.72
C ARG A 36 16.69 5.78 -5.67
N GLY A 37 16.69 6.86 -6.47
CA GLY A 37 17.80 7.20 -7.36
C GLY A 37 18.23 6.02 -8.22
N LYS A 38 19.53 5.74 -8.25
CA LYS A 38 20.11 4.67 -9.07
C LYS A 38 19.59 3.27 -8.71
N ALA A 39 19.24 3.02 -7.44
CA ALA A 39 18.66 1.74 -7.03
C ALA A 39 17.31 1.48 -7.72
N TRP A 40 16.49 2.51 -7.91
CA TRP A 40 15.24 2.39 -8.67
C TRP A 40 15.46 2.42 -10.18
N SER A 41 16.22 3.38 -10.71
CA SER A 41 16.40 3.52 -12.17
C SER A 41 17.19 2.37 -12.81
N GLY A 42 17.97 1.65 -12.02
CA GLY A 42 18.73 0.47 -12.45
C GLY A 42 18.03 -0.86 -12.17
N SER A 43 16.89 -0.87 -11.47
CA SER A 43 16.18 -2.12 -11.18
C SER A 43 15.32 -2.56 -12.36
N SER A 44 15.38 -3.84 -12.67
CA SER A 44 14.49 -4.49 -13.63
C SER A 44 13.18 -4.97 -12.96
N PRO A 45 12.14 -5.33 -13.73
CA PRO A 45 10.95 -5.98 -13.17
C PRO A 45 11.27 -7.29 -12.41
N ALA A 46 12.28 -8.02 -12.85
CA ALA A 46 12.74 -9.24 -12.17
C ALA A 46 13.37 -8.92 -10.80
N ASP A 47 14.21 -7.88 -10.73
CA ASP A 47 14.80 -7.44 -9.47
C ASP A 47 13.73 -6.95 -8.48
N ASN A 48 12.72 -6.21 -8.99
CA ASN A 48 11.62 -5.74 -8.18
C ASN A 48 10.76 -6.89 -7.65
N ARG A 49 10.52 -7.91 -8.49
CA ARG A 49 9.80 -9.11 -8.09
C ARG A 49 10.55 -9.88 -7.01
N GLU A 50 11.85 -10.11 -7.19
CA GLU A 50 12.68 -10.77 -6.18
C GLU A 50 12.79 -9.93 -4.91
N GLY A 51 12.87 -8.61 -5.01
CA GLY A 51 12.87 -7.71 -3.86
C GLY A 51 11.62 -7.89 -2.97
N LEU A 52 10.42 -7.93 -3.56
CA LEU A 52 9.21 -8.19 -2.78
C LEU A 52 9.15 -9.64 -2.28
N HIS A 53 9.59 -10.62 -3.10
CA HIS A 53 9.64 -12.02 -2.71
C HIS A 53 10.53 -12.22 -1.47
N ALA A 54 11.73 -11.65 -1.45
CA ALA A 54 12.61 -11.71 -0.31
C ALA A 54 11.99 -11.06 0.95
N GLN A 55 11.29 -9.94 0.79
CA GLN A 55 10.58 -9.29 1.90
C GLN A 55 9.45 -10.17 2.48
N VAL A 56 8.73 -10.90 1.63
CA VAL A 56 7.66 -11.83 2.05
C VAL A 56 8.26 -13.07 2.71
N ARG A 57 9.34 -13.61 2.17
CA ARG A 57 9.95 -14.87 2.62
C ARG A 57 10.79 -14.70 3.88
N ASP A 58 11.64 -13.68 3.91
CA ASP A 58 12.73 -13.54 4.89
C ASP A 58 12.59 -12.29 5.77
N GLY A 59 11.61 -11.43 5.50
CA GLY A 59 11.42 -10.18 6.23
C GLY A 59 11.03 -10.41 7.69
N GLU A 60 11.61 -9.65 8.61
CA GLU A 60 11.20 -9.63 10.02
C GLU A 60 9.76 -9.15 10.20
N LEU A 61 9.27 -8.32 9.27
CA LEU A 61 7.94 -7.76 9.26
C LEU A 61 7.25 -8.10 7.93
N PRO A 62 5.95 -8.45 7.93
CA PRO A 62 5.18 -8.58 6.71
C PRO A 62 5.24 -7.28 5.90
N PRO A 63 5.58 -7.32 4.60
CA PRO A 63 5.66 -6.11 3.77
C PRO A 63 4.29 -5.55 3.37
N GLY A 64 3.22 -6.22 3.80
CA GLY A 64 1.85 -5.86 3.48
C GLY A 64 0.84 -6.94 3.85
N VAL A 65 -0.38 -6.75 3.34
CA VAL A 65 -1.50 -7.67 3.56
C VAL A 65 -2.13 -8.09 2.24
N VAL A 66 -2.67 -9.32 2.21
CA VAL A 66 -3.40 -9.91 1.07
C VAL A 66 -4.86 -10.06 1.44
N ALA A 67 -5.76 -9.65 0.54
CA ALA A 67 -7.20 -9.85 0.66
C ALA A 67 -7.63 -11.09 -0.12
N TYR A 68 -8.53 -11.87 0.46
CA TYR A 68 -9.07 -13.11 -0.10
C TYR A 68 -10.60 -13.08 -0.17
N ASP A 69 -11.17 -13.57 -1.25
CA ASP A 69 -12.59 -13.91 -1.35
C ASP A 69 -12.72 -15.44 -1.44
N GLY A 70 -13.11 -16.07 -0.32
CA GLY A 70 -12.84 -17.48 -0.11
C GLY A 70 -11.33 -17.73 -0.10
N ASP A 71 -10.85 -18.63 -0.97
CA ASP A 71 -9.42 -18.93 -1.13
C ASP A 71 -8.75 -18.13 -2.25
N ALA A 72 -9.53 -17.33 -3.00
CA ALA A 72 -8.98 -16.57 -4.11
C ALA A 72 -8.34 -15.26 -3.63
N PRO A 73 -7.07 -14.97 -3.97
CA PRO A 73 -6.43 -13.69 -3.65
C PRO A 73 -6.98 -12.60 -4.57
N VAL A 74 -7.57 -11.56 -3.98
CA VAL A 74 -8.31 -10.51 -4.69
C VAL A 74 -7.76 -9.10 -4.48
N GLY A 75 -6.70 -8.96 -3.69
CA GLY A 75 -6.09 -7.67 -3.45
C GLY A 75 -4.83 -7.72 -2.60
N TRP A 76 -4.02 -6.68 -2.74
CA TRP A 76 -2.78 -6.44 -2.00
C TRP A 76 -2.73 -5.01 -1.48
N CYS A 77 -2.17 -4.82 -0.31
CA CYS A 77 -1.84 -3.52 0.26
C CYS A 77 -0.42 -3.55 0.84
N ALA A 78 0.46 -2.70 0.31
CA ALA A 78 1.79 -2.50 0.88
C ALA A 78 1.70 -1.56 2.09
N VAL A 79 2.11 -2.04 3.25
CA VAL A 79 2.11 -1.31 4.52
C VAL A 79 3.32 -1.72 5.36
N GLY A 80 3.86 -0.80 6.14
CA GLY A 80 4.99 -1.06 7.03
C GLY A 80 5.53 0.20 7.67
N PRO A 81 6.58 0.09 8.50
CA PRO A 81 7.22 1.24 9.14
C PRO A 81 7.65 2.28 8.10
N ARG A 82 7.43 3.55 8.41
CA ARG A 82 7.80 4.68 7.54
C ARG A 82 9.26 4.63 7.10
N THR A 83 10.15 4.21 7.99
CA THR A 83 11.59 4.09 7.75
C THR A 83 11.95 3.06 6.67
N SER A 84 11.07 2.09 6.41
CA SER A 84 11.24 1.11 5.33
C SER A 84 10.98 1.67 3.93
N TYR A 85 10.57 2.94 3.84
CA TYR A 85 10.19 3.59 2.58
C TYR A 85 10.97 4.89 2.35
N PRO A 86 12.25 4.83 1.92
CA PRO A 86 13.10 6.01 1.74
C PRO A 86 12.51 7.09 0.82
N ARG A 87 11.67 6.70 -0.16
CA ARG A 87 10.99 7.65 -1.03
C ARG A 87 9.85 8.40 -0.31
N VAL A 88 9.17 7.74 0.62
CA VAL A 88 8.18 8.38 1.50
C VAL A 88 8.86 9.41 2.40
N VAL A 89 9.95 9.00 3.06
CA VAL A 89 10.72 9.88 3.98
C VAL A 89 11.19 11.16 3.27
N ALA A 90 11.58 11.06 2.01
CA ALA A 90 12.12 12.21 1.25
C ALA A 90 11.07 13.03 0.51
N SER A 91 9.80 12.59 0.47
CA SER A 91 8.78 13.23 -0.35
C SER A 91 8.05 14.32 0.43
N PRO A 92 7.89 15.54 -0.15
CA PRO A 92 7.12 16.60 0.50
C PRO A 92 5.64 16.25 0.69
N ASN A 93 5.07 15.38 -0.16
CA ASN A 93 3.68 14.92 -0.03
C ASN A 93 3.43 14.04 1.20
N TRP A 94 4.49 13.60 1.86
CA TRP A 94 4.46 12.76 3.05
C TRP A 94 5.07 13.46 4.27
N ARG A 95 5.16 14.80 4.23
CA ARG A 95 5.75 15.57 5.34
C ARG A 95 4.88 15.45 6.58
N THR A 96 5.47 14.97 7.66
CA THR A 96 4.84 14.76 8.96
C THR A 96 5.88 14.90 10.06
N ASP A 97 5.43 15.15 11.27
CA ASP A 97 6.19 15.10 12.53
C ASP A 97 6.12 13.73 13.22
N HIS A 98 5.25 12.83 12.72
CA HIS A 98 5.13 11.43 13.19
C HIS A 98 6.07 10.50 12.41
N LEU A 99 7.33 10.40 12.84
CA LEU A 99 8.35 9.64 12.13
C LEU A 99 8.35 8.14 12.46
N ASP A 100 7.75 7.75 13.57
CA ASP A 100 7.63 6.39 14.12
C ASP A 100 6.38 5.65 13.65
N GLY A 101 5.53 6.31 12.87
CA GLY A 101 4.31 5.71 12.31
C GLY A 101 4.57 4.71 11.18
N TRP A 102 3.55 3.95 10.85
CA TRP A 102 3.50 3.12 9.66
C TRP A 102 2.86 3.87 8.49
N VAL A 103 3.11 3.39 7.26
CA VAL A 103 2.55 3.98 6.05
C VAL A 103 1.94 2.94 5.13
N ILE A 104 0.77 3.25 4.58
CA ILE A 104 0.18 2.54 3.44
C ILE A 104 0.66 3.24 2.18
N THR A 105 1.34 2.52 1.29
CA THR A 105 1.97 3.13 0.11
C THR A 105 1.32 2.75 -1.21
N CYS A 106 0.73 1.55 -1.29
CA CYS A 106 0.24 1.02 -2.57
C CYS A 106 -0.89 0.02 -2.35
N PHE A 107 -1.89 0.07 -3.25
CA PHE A 107 -2.91 -0.97 -3.41
C PHE A 107 -2.82 -1.59 -4.80
N VAL A 108 -3.04 -2.88 -4.87
CA VAL A 108 -3.31 -3.61 -6.11
C VAL A 108 -4.61 -4.38 -5.95
N VAL A 109 -5.63 -4.01 -6.73
CA VAL A 109 -6.89 -4.74 -6.81
C VAL A 109 -7.14 -5.05 -8.29
N PRO A 110 -7.09 -6.33 -8.69
CA PRO A 110 -7.34 -6.76 -10.05
C PRO A 110 -8.70 -6.26 -10.57
N VAL A 111 -8.79 -5.98 -11.87
CA VAL A 111 -9.96 -5.31 -12.48
C VAL A 111 -11.28 -5.98 -12.11
N GLY A 112 -11.33 -7.31 -12.14
CA GLY A 112 -12.54 -8.09 -11.80
C GLY A 112 -13.02 -7.99 -10.35
N HIS A 113 -12.17 -7.45 -9.45
CA HIS A 113 -12.44 -7.35 -8.02
C HIS A 113 -12.61 -5.89 -7.53
N ARG A 114 -12.47 -4.91 -8.44
CA ARG A 114 -12.65 -3.49 -8.10
C ARG A 114 -14.12 -3.15 -7.80
N ARG A 115 -14.32 -2.08 -7.01
CA ARG A 115 -15.65 -1.58 -6.60
C ARG A 115 -16.51 -2.60 -5.83
N LYS A 116 -15.85 -3.57 -5.19
CA LYS A 116 -16.48 -4.59 -4.34
C LYS A 116 -16.06 -4.44 -2.86
N GLY A 117 -15.57 -3.27 -2.45
CA GLY A 117 -15.16 -3.00 -1.07
C GLY A 117 -13.75 -3.51 -0.69
N VAL A 118 -13.03 -4.22 -1.59
CA VAL A 118 -11.72 -4.84 -1.30
C VAL A 118 -10.71 -3.83 -0.73
N ALA A 119 -10.64 -2.62 -1.27
CA ALA A 119 -9.70 -1.60 -0.76
C ALA A 119 -10.00 -1.20 0.69
N GLY A 120 -11.28 -1.11 1.09
CA GLY A 120 -11.65 -0.83 2.47
C GLY A 120 -11.24 -1.95 3.44
N GLU A 121 -11.40 -3.22 3.02
CA GLU A 121 -10.92 -4.35 3.83
C GLU A 121 -9.39 -4.36 3.94
N LEU A 122 -8.68 -4.06 2.84
CA LEU A 122 -7.22 -3.95 2.86
C LEU A 122 -6.74 -2.85 3.81
N VAL A 123 -7.42 -1.69 3.88
CA VAL A 123 -7.10 -0.63 4.86
C VAL A 123 -7.29 -1.12 6.27
N ARG A 124 -8.40 -1.83 6.57
CA ARG A 124 -8.65 -2.41 7.90
C ARG A 124 -7.57 -3.42 8.28
N GLY A 125 -7.26 -4.36 7.39
CA GLY A 125 -6.20 -5.34 7.61
C GLY A 125 -4.81 -4.71 7.80
N ALA A 126 -4.51 -3.62 7.07
CA ALA A 126 -3.27 -2.87 7.23
C ALA A 126 -3.20 -2.17 8.60
N LEU A 127 -4.32 -1.63 9.11
CA LEU A 127 -4.41 -1.07 10.46
C LEU A 127 -4.21 -2.15 11.53
N ASP A 128 -4.85 -3.32 11.35
CA ASP A 128 -4.73 -4.43 12.31
C ASP A 128 -3.29 -4.98 12.35
N LEU A 129 -2.63 -5.07 11.18
CA LEU A 129 -1.22 -5.43 11.10
C LEU A 129 -0.34 -4.40 11.83
N ALA A 130 -0.52 -3.12 11.55
CA ALA A 130 0.25 -2.05 12.19
C ALA A 130 0.06 -2.07 13.71
N ARG A 131 -1.18 -2.25 14.19
CA ARG A 131 -1.52 -2.39 15.61
C ARG A 131 -0.82 -3.57 16.26
N SER A 132 -0.80 -4.73 15.61
CA SER A 132 -0.16 -5.96 16.14
C SER A 132 1.36 -5.80 16.35
N TYR A 133 1.98 -4.85 15.66
CA TYR A 133 3.40 -4.48 15.83
C TYR A 133 3.60 -3.20 16.65
N GLY A 134 2.58 -2.72 17.35
CA GLY A 134 2.69 -1.57 18.24
C GLY A 134 2.89 -0.23 17.54
N ALA A 135 2.53 -0.11 16.26
CA ALA A 135 2.61 1.17 15.56
C ALA A 135 1.72 2.22 16.25
N PRO A 136 2.20 3.45 16.50
CA PRO A 136 1.37 4.49 17.12
C PRO A 136 0.30 5.02 16.16
N SER A 137 0.58 5.03 14.87
CA SER A 137 -0.33 5.54 13.84
C SER A 137 -0.03 4.95 12.48
N VAL A 138 -1.01 5.03 11.59
CA VAL A 138 -0.86 4.71 10.15
C VAL A 138 -1.19 5.95 9.33
N GLU A 139 -0.32 6.26 8.37
CA GLU A 139 -0.50 7.36 7.41
C GLU A 139 -0.64 6.84 5.98
N ALA A 140 -1.28 7.62 5.14
CA ALA A 140 -1.33 7.41 3.70
C ALA A 140 -1.39 8.76 2.96
N CYS A 141 -0.80 8.80 1.76
CA CYS A 141 -0.99 9.93 0.85
C CYS A 141 -2.09 9.55 -0.15
N ALA A 142 -3.32 9.89 0.20
CA ALA A 142 -4.53 9.55 -0.53
C ALA A 142 -4.74 10.42 -1.78
N VAL A 143 -5.54 9.93 -2.71
CA VAL A 143 -5.95 10.67 -3.91
C VAL A 143 -7.38 11.19 -3.71
N ASP A 144 -7.53 12.51 -3.71
CA ASP A 144 -8.86 13.14 -3.73
C ASP A 144 -9.42 13.11 -5.17
N THR A 145 -10.36 12.20 -5.40
CA THR A 145 -10.97 12.01 -6.73
C THR A 145 -12.07 13.02 -7.05
N THR A 146 -12.40 13.91 -6.11
CA THR A 146 -13.45 14.93 -6.30
C THR A 146 -12.91 16.23 -6.89
N THR A 147 -11.62 16.50 -6.71
CA THR A 147 -10.97 17.76 -7.10
C THR A 147 -10.29 17.74 -8.45
N ALA A 148 -10.08 16.56 -9.03
CA ALA A 148 -9.48 16.39 -10.34
C ALA A 148 -10.50 15.82 -11.32
N GLY A 149 -10.33 16.08 -12.61
CA GLY A 149 -11.04 15.38 -13.65
C GLY A 149 -10.83 13.86 -13.54
N ARG A 150 -11.21 13.09 -14.57
CA ARG A 150 -11.06 11.62 -14.53
C ARG A 150 -9.61 11.20 -14.27
N ILE A 151 -9.35 10.67 -13.07
CA ILE A 151 -8.05 10.12 -12.70
C ILE A 151 -7.91 8.72 -13.29
N PRO A 152 -6.86 8.43 -14.06
CA PRO A 152 -6.59 7.08 -14.52
C PRO A 152 -6.47 6.10 -13.35
N SER A 153 -7.01 4.90 -13.52
CA SER A 153 -6.94 3.88 -12.45
C SER A 153 -5.50 3.49 -12.08
N ALA A 154 -4.55 3.71 -12.97
CA ALA A 154 -3.12 3.51 -12.71
C ALA A 154 -2.60 4.48 -11.64
N ASP A 155 -3.16 5.69 -11.53
CA ASP A 155 -2.74 6.69 -10.54
C ASP A 155 -3.42 6.50 -9.17
N LEU A 156 -4.42 5.61 -9.10
CA LEU A 156 -5.16 5.30 -7.87
C LEU A 156 -4.47 4.24 -6.98
N TYR A 157 -3.23 3.86 -7.28
CA TYR A 157 -2.49 2.88 -6.47
C TYR A 157 -2.30 3.30 -5.01
N ARG A 158 -2.38 4.60 -4.71
CA ARG A 158 -2.31 5.12 -3.33
C ARG A 158 -3.65 5.03 -2.58
N GLY A 159 -4.70 4.68 -3.27
CA GLY A 159 -6.07 4.63 -2.76
C GLY A 159 -6.80 5.98 -2.80
N PRO A 160 -8.12 5.96 -3.08
CA PRO A 160 -8.94 7.16 -3.04
C PRO A 160 -9.16 7.63 -1.61
N LEU A 161 -9.22 8.95 -1.40
CA LEU A 161 -9.44 9.59 -0.10
C LEU A 161 -10.67 9.03 0.63
N SER A 162 -11.76 8.80 -0.11
CA SER A 162 -13.02 8.29 0.44
C SER A 162 -12.87 6.95 1.18
N VAL A 163 -11.97 6.06 0.71
CA VAL A 163 -11.73 4.76 1.36
C VAL A 163 -11.06 4.95 2.72
N TYR A 164 -10.13 5.86 2.83
CA TYR A 164 -9.46 6.16 4.09
C TYR A 164 -10.37 6.86 5.09
N LEU A 165 -11.15 7.85 4.63
CA LEU A 165 -12.13 8.53 5.49
C LEU A 165 -13.18 7.55 6.03
N ALA A 166 -13.69 6.64 5.19
CA ALA A 166 -14.60 5.59 5.60
C ALA A 166 -13.96 4.61 6.61
N ALA A 167 -12.64 4.46 6.60
CA ALA A 167 -11.88 3.69 7.59
C ALA A 167 -11.47 4.51 8.82
N GLY A 168 -11.95 5.75 8.99
CA GLY A 168 -11.71 6.58 10.15
C GLY A 168 -10.37 7.34 10.17
N PHE A 169 -9.71 7.45 9.02
CA PHE A 169 -8.58 8.37 8.86
C PHE A 169 -9.07 9.83 8.84
N THR A 170 -8.23 10.72 9.31
CA THR A 170 -8.44 12.17 9.24
C THR A 170 -7.40 12.82 8.33
N GLU A 171 -7.79 13.89 7.66
CA GLU A 171 -6.88 14.69 6.87
C GLU A 171 -5.88 15.41 7.78
N VAL A 172 -4.59 15.35 7.42
CA VAL A 172 -3.48 16.03 8.11
C VAL A 172 -3.02 17.24 7.33
N SER A 173 -2.80 17.07 6.02
CA SER A 173 -2.34 18.16 5.16
C SER A 173 -2.65 17.89 3.69
N ARG A 174 -2.65 18.96 2.88
CA ARG A 174 -2.74 18.90 1.42
C ARG A 174 -1.53 19.57 0.81
N THR A 175 -0.82 18.88 -0.05
CA THR A 175 0.28 19.46 -0.84
C THR A 175 -0.20 19.93 -2.22
N SER A 176 -1.36 19.46 -2.65
CA SER A 176 -2.10 19.91 -3.82
C SER A 176 -3.58 19.56 -3.64
N PRO A 177 -4.49 20.06 -4.48
CA PRO A 177 -5.90 19.67 -4.44
C PRO A 177 -6.11 18.14 -4.51
N GLN A 178 -5.25 17.43 -5.20
CA GLN A 178 -5.36 15.98 -5.45
C GLN A 178 -4.67 15.13 -4.37
N TRP A 179 -3.60 15.61 -3.73
CA TRP A 179 -2.79 14.81 -2.81
C TRP A 179 -3.06 15.20 -1.36
N VAL A 180 -3.58 14.27 -0.60
CA VAL A 180 -4.02 14.47 0.79
C VAL A 180 -3.28 13.49 1.69
N LEU A 181 -2.48 14.02 2.61
CA LEU A 181 -1.93 13.20 3.70
C LEU A 181 -3.03 12.96 4.73
N VAL A 182 -3.32 11.70 4.97
CA VAL A 182 -4.29 11.25 5.98
C VAL A 182 -3.61 10.41 7.03
N ARG A 183 -4.14 10.44 8.26
CA ARG A 183 -3.63 9.68 9.41
C ARG A 183 -4.75 9.09 10.23
N ARG A 184 -4.47 7.94 10.82
CA ARG A 184 -5.30 7.35 11.88
C ARG A 184 -4.40 6.78 12.97
N PRO A 185 -4.70 6.96 14.29
CA PRO A 185 -4.10 6.18 15.36
C PRO A 185 -4.29 4.68 15.08
N ALA A 186 -3.29 3.86 15.38
CA ALA A 186 -3.38 2.41 15.18
C ALA A 186 -4.11 1.71 16.33
N GLY A 187 -4.09 2.31 17.53
CA GLY A 187 -4.78 1.82 18.72
C GLY A 187 -6.18 2.36 18.87
#